data_8f67435ff03b1f0182d1ac31df904890
#
_entry.id   8f67435ff03b1f0182d1ac31df904890
#
_cell.length_a   1.000
_cell.length_b   1.000
_cell.length_c   1.000
_cell.angle_alpha   90.00
_cell.angle_beta   90.00
_cell.angle_gamma   90.00
#
_symmetry.space_group_name_H-M   'P 1'
#
loop_
_entity.id
_entity.type
_entity.pdbx_description
1 polymer ?
#
loop_
_entity_poly.entity_id
_entity_poly.type
_entity_poly.pdbx_seq_one_letter_code
_entity_poly.pdbx_strand_id
1 'polypeptide(L)'
;WLLSGADIKKNSPECTNVVIYGAGLAGRQLSISLTQSSEYNPVAFIENNVELLGQSIYGINVASRDDLERLIETKNVTEVLLAIPSFNRVERNEIIHFLEPYQVLVRSLPSVSELAQGKVKIADLRDVSIVDLLGRDSVDANSELLGQNITNKVVLVTGAGGSIGSEISRQILGLKPRVLVLLD
;
A
#
# COMPACT_ATOMS: atom_id res chain seq x y z
N TRP A 1 -39.02 -15.26 -42.11
CA TRP A 1 -37.75 -14.52 -42.20
C TRP A 1 -37.14 -14.38 -40.81
N LEU A 2 -36.27 -15.33 -40.55
CA LEU A 2 -35.42 -15.37 -39.34
C LEU A 2 -34.26 -14.39 -39.54
N LEU A 3 -34.16 -13.39 -38.73
CA LEU A 3 -32.91 -12.66 -38.49
C LEU A 3 -32.35 -13.14 -37.17
N SER A 4 -31.31 -13.94 -37.33
CA SER A 4 -30.35 -14.31 -36.30
C SER A 4 -29.93 -13.10 -35.49
N GLY A 5 -30.30 -13.08 -34.23
CA GLY A 5 -29.75 -12.14 -33.26
C GLY A 5 -28.27 -12.49 -33.04
N ALA A 6 -27.40 -11.78 -33.75
CA ALA A 6 -26.00 -11.77 -33.41
C ALA A 6 -25.86 -11.21 -31.99
N ASP A 7 -25.37 -12.05 -31.09
CA ASP A 7 -24.95 -11.69 -29.74
C ASP A 7 -24.01 -10.45 -29.77
N ILE A 8 -24.58 -9.32 -29.49
CA ILE A 8 -23.80 -8.16 -29.02
C ILE A 8 -23.39 -8.55 -27.61
N LYS A 9 -22.25 -9.25 -27.48
CA LYS A 9 -21.49 -9.29 -26.24
C LYS A 9 -21.19 -7.84 -25.86
N LYS A 10 -22.05 -7.23 -25.03
CA LYS A 10 -21.70 -6.03 -24.31
C LYS A 10 -20.38 -6.31 -23.64
N ASN A 11 -19.34 -5.56 -23.97
CA ASN A 11 -18.13 -5.41 -23.17
C ASN A 11 -18.56 -4.85 -21.80
N SER A 12 -19.02 -5.71 -20.91
CA SER A 12 -18.97 -5.42 -19.49
C SER A 12 -17.49 -5.39 -19.13
N PRO A 13 -16.97 -4.37 -18.43
CA PRO A 13 -15.60 -4.43 -17.92
C PRO A 13 -15.45 -5.75 -17.17
N GLU A 14 -14.48 -6.57 -17.57
CA GLU A 14 -14.22 -7.84 -16.89
C GLU A 14 -13.89 -7.50 -15.44
N CYS A 15 -14.74 -7.97 -14.53
CA CYS A 15 -14.58 -7.76 -13.11
C CYS A 15 -13.28 -8.47 -12.66
N THR A 16 -12.32 -7.71 -12.10
CA THR A 16 -11.01 -8.21 -11.70
C THR A 16 -11.11 -9.05 -10.44
N ASN A 17 -10.76 -10.33 -10.50
CA ASN A 17 -10.70 -11.18 -9.31
C ASN A 17 -9.48 -10.83 -8.47
N VAL A 18 -9.73 -10.50 -7.22
CA VAL A 18 -8.69 -10.05 -6.28
C VAL A 18 -8.68 -10.87 -5.00
N VAL A 19 -7.50 -11.01 -4.42
CA VAL A 19 -7.30 -11.51 -3.07
C VAL A 19 -6.93 -10.34 -2.16
N ILE A 20 -7.51 -10.30 -0.96
CA ILE A 20 -7.18 -9.31 0.06
C ILE A 20 -6.22 -9.95 1.06
N TYR A 21 -5.00 -9.46 1.14
CA TYR A 21 -4.02 -9.91 2.13
C TYR A 21 -4.20 -9.13 3.43
N GLY A 22 -4.65 -9.81 4.48
CA GLY A 22 -5.04 -9.26 5.78
C GLY A 22 -6.55 -9.23 5.98
N ALA A 23 -7.07 -10.02 6.95
CA ALA A 23 -8.48 -10.10 7.33
C ALA A 23 -8.82 -9.20 8.54
N GLY A 24 -7.94 -8.27 8.90
CA GLY A 24 -8.14 -7.26 9.93
C GLY A 24 -9.14 -6.17 9.54
N LEU A 25 -9.23 -5.11 10.36
CA LEU A 25 -10.18 -4.02 10.15
C LEU A 25 -10.08 -3.39 8.75
N ALA A 26 -8.87 -3.08 8.30
CA ALA A 26 -8.63 -2.46 7.00
C ALA A 26 -9.07 -3.37 5.83
N GLY A 27 -8.74 -4.67 5.90
CA GLY A 27 -9.16 -5.64 4.88
C GLY A 27 -10.66 -5.82 4.81
N ARG A 28 -11.34 -5.85 5.95
CA ARG A 28 -12.81 -5.92 6.03
C ARG A 28 -13.47 -4.68 5.43
N GLN A 29 -12.96 -3.49 5.72
CA GLN A 29 -13.48 -2.25 5.13
C GLN A 29 -13.23 -2.21 3.62
N LEU A 30 -12.03 -2.63 3.17
CA LEU A 30 -11.71 -2.73 1.76
C LEU A 30 -12.64 -3.71 1.05
N SER A 31 -12.92 -4.89 1.63
CA SER A 31 -13.81 -5.88 1.02
C SER A 31 -15.24 -5.37 0.80
N ILE A 32 -15.76 -4.57 1.74
CA ILE A 32 -17.08 -3.92 1.58
C ILE A 32 -17.04 -2.94 0.41
N SER A 33 -15.99 -2.10 0.31
CA SER A 33 -15.83 -1.14 -0.79
C SER A 33 -15.71 -1.84 -2.14
N LEU A 34 -14.96 -2.95 -2.22
CA LEU A 34 -14.80 -3.75 -3.43
C LEU A 34 -16.12 -4.42 -3.87
N THR A 35 -16.87 -4.98 -2.94
CA THR A 35 -18.16 -5.63 -3.23
C THR A 35 -19.20 -4.62 -3.77
N GLN A 36 -19.09 -3.35 -3.43
CA GLN A 36 -19.93 -2.28 -3.95
C GLN A 36 -19.47 -1.76 -5.32
N SER A 37 -18.26 -2.13 -5.75
CA SER A 37 -17.71 -1.79 -7.06
C SER A 37 -18.07 -2.85 -8.09
N SER A 38 -18.27 -2.45 -9.33
CA SER A 38 -18.40 -3.37 -10.47
C SER A 38 -17.05 -3.77 -11.07
N GLU A 39 -15.94 -3.20 -10.60
CA GLU A 39 -14.61 -3.39 -11.15
C GLU A 39 -13.86 -4.56 -10.52
N TYR A 40 -14.16 -4.88 -9.25
CA TYR A 40 -13.42 -5.86 -8.47
C TYR A 40 -14.34 -6.92 -7.85
N ASN A 41 -13.83 -8.15 -7.83
CA ASN A 41 -14.48 -9.29 -7.16
C ASN A 41 -13.52 -9.89 -6.14
N PRO A 42 -13.68 -9.61 -4.83
CA PRO A 42 -12.85 -10.21 -3.79
C PRO A 42 -13.21 -11.67 -3.59
N VAL A 43 -12.31 -12.59 -3.94
CA VAL A 43 -12.55 -14.05 -3.93
C VAL A 43 -12.11 -14.72 -2.63
N ALA A 44 -11.13 -14.17 -1.93
CA ALA A 44 -10.66 -14.67 -0.63
C ALA A 44 -9.92 -13.58 0.16
N PHE A 45 -9.86 -13.77 1.48
CA PHE A 45 -8.82 -13.18 2.31
C PHE A 45 -7.66 -14.17 2.47
N ILE A 46 -6.42 -13.66 2.51
CA ILE A 46 -5.25 -14.40 2.99
C ILE A 46 -4.89 -13.85 4.36
N GLU A 47 -4.71 -14.76 5.32
CA GLU A 47 -4.44 -14.39 6.71
C GLU A 47 -3.44 -15.37 7.35
N ASN A 48 -2.59 -14.85 8.25
CA ASN A 48 -1.64 -15.67 9.01
C ASN A 48 -2.20 -16.09 10.38
N ASN A 49 -3.21 -15.37 10.89
CA ASN A 49 -3.84 -15.72 12.16
C ASN A 49 -4.68 -16.99 12.01
N VAL A 50 -4.23 -18.06 12.65
CA VAL A 50 -4.83 -19.40 12.60
C VAL A 50 -6.29 -19.41 13.06
N GLU A 51 -6.66 -18.50 13.98
CA GLU A 51 -8.02 -18.40 14.50
C GLU A 51 -9.04 -17.94 13.44
N LEU A 52 -8.58 -17.24 12.41
CA LEU A 52 -9.44 -16.73 11.34
C LEU A 52 -9.51 -17.68 10.15
N LEU A 53 -8.60 -18.65 10.03
CA LEU A 53 -8.56 -19.57 8.90
C LEU A 53 -9.84 -20.42 8.80
N GLY A 54 -10.34 -20.58 7.60
CA GLY A 54 -11.56 -21.32 7.30
C GLY A 54 -12.86 -20.60 7.66
N GLN A 55 -12.77 -19.42 8.29
CA GLN A 55 -13.94 -18.58 8.52
C GLN A 55 -14.40 -17.87 7.25
N SER A 56 -15.64 -17.38 7.27
CA SER A 56 -16.17 -16.51 6.22
C SER A 56 -16.47 -15.14 6.79
N ILE A 57 -15.92 -14.11 6.17
CA ILE A 57 -16.11 -12.70 6.54
C ILE A 57 -16.86 -12.01 5.39
N TYR A 58 -18.07 -11.55 5.64
CA TYR A 58 -18.98 -10.97 4.62
C TYR A 58 -19.18 -11.86 3.38
N GLY A 59 -19.19 -13.19 3.58
CA GLY A 59 -19.34 -14.16 2.49
C GLY A 59 -18.04 -14.50 1.75
N ILE A 60 -16.91 -13.89 2.13
CA ILE A 60 -15.59 -14.13 1.54
C ILE A 60 -14.79 -15.03 2.50
N ASN A 61 -14.27 -16.16 1.99
CA ASN A 61 -13.53 -17.11 2.80
C ASN A 61 -12.16 -16.60 3.18
N VAL A 62 -11.71 -16.96 4.39
CA VAL A 62 -10.35 -16.70 4.88
C VAL A 62 -9.50 -17.95 4.66
N ALA A 63 -8.45 -17.82 3.87
CA ALA A 63 -7.52 -18.86 3.49
C ALA A 63 -6.11 -18.58 4.04
N SER A 64 -5.27 -19.61 4.07
CA SER A 64 -3.86 -19.50 4.46
C SER A 64 -3.00 -18.97 3.30
N ARG A 65 -1.74 -18.61 3.61
CA ARG A 65 -0.75 -18.26 2.57
C ARG A 65 -0.54 -19.41 1.58
N ASP A 66 -0.56 -20.66 2.06
CA ASP A 66 -0.32 -21.84 1.24
C ASP A 66 -1.43 -22.09 0.23
N ASP A 67 -2.62 -21.52 0.44
CA ASP A 67 -3.73 -21.61 -0.48
C ASP A 67 -3.64 -20.61 -1.65
N LEU A 68 -2.71 -19.65 -1.62
CA LEU A 68 -2.67 -18.54 -2.58
C LEU A 68 -2.47 -19.05 -4.02
N GLU A 69 -1.54 -19.96 -4.25
CA GLU A 69 -1.27 -20.53 -5.57
C GLU A 69 -2.54 -21.17 -6.16
N ARG A 70 -3.20 -22.00 -5.38
CA ARG A 70 -4.46 -22.63 -5.76
C ARG A 70 -5.56 -21.61 -6.06
N LEU A 71 -5.63 -20.51 -5.31
CA LEU A 71 -6.61 -19.45 -5.56
C LEU A 71 -6.31 -18.70 -6.86
N ILE A 72 -5.04 -18.41 -7.14
CA ILE A 72 -4.62 -17.78 -8.40
C ILE A 72 -5.05 -18.64 -9.58
N GLU A 73 -4.75 -19.92 -9.56
CA GLU A 73 -5.06 -20.84 -10.66
C GLU A 73 -6.57 -21.08 -10.81
N THR A 74 -7.28 -21.39 -9.72
CA THR A 74 -8.68 -21.84 -9.79
C THR A 74 -9.69 -20.70 -9.87
N LYS A 75 -9.31 -19.49 -9.39
CA LYS A 75 -10.19 -18.31 -9.37
C LYS A 75 -9.74 -17.21 -10.33
N ASN A 76 -8.69 -17.44 -11.14
CA ASN A 76 -8.11 -16.45 -12.04
C ASN A 76 -7.83 -15.11 -11.31
N VAL A 77 -7.16 -15.19 -10.17
CA VAL A 77 -6.76 -14.00 -9.41
C VAL A 77 -5.64 -13.29 -10.15
N THR A 78 -5.82 -12.01 -10.44
CA THR A 78 -4.83 -11.19 -11.15
C THR A 78 -4.22 -10.12 -10.27
N GLU A 79 -4.86 -9.79 -9.15
CA GLU A 79 -4.36 -8.77 -8.22
C GLU A 79 -4.40 -9.25 -6.76
N VAL A 80 -3.38 -8.86 -5.98
CA VAL A 80 -3.32 -9.02 -4.53
C VAL A 80 -3.29 -7.65 -3.86
N LEU A 81 -4.25 -7.40 -2.99
CA LEU A 81 -4.45 -6.13 -2.31
C LEU A 81 -3.95 -6.25 -0.86
N LEU A 82 -2.82 -5.60 -0.54
CA LEU A 82 -2.25 -5.62 0.80
C LEU A 82 -3.02 -4.68 1.74
N ALA A 83 -3.89 -5.24 2.54
CA ALA A 83 -4.71 -4.50 3.52
C ALA A 83 -4.12 -4.59 4.95
N ILE A 84 -2.84 -4.29 5.08
CA ILE A 84 -2.04 -4.41 6.29
C ILE A 84 -1.35 -3.07 6.65
N PRO A 85 -2.10 -1.98 6.81
CA PRO A 85 -1.52 -0.64 7.00
C PRO A 85 -0.74 -0.49 8.32
N SER A 86 -0.96 -1.39 9.28
CA SER A 86 -0.26 -1.42 10.57
C SER A 86 1.07 -2.19 10.55
N PHE A 87 1.36 -2.93 9.48
CA PHE A 87 2.61 -3.66 9.38
C PHE A 87 3.78 -2.72 9.18
N ASN A 88 4.90 -3.05 9.83
CA ASN A 88 6.15 -2.37 9.60
C ASN A 88 6.70 -2.71 8.21
N ARG A 89 7.74 -2.02 7.80
CA ARG A 89 8.33 -2.16 6.48
C ARG A 89 8.92 -3.55 6.23
N VAL A 90 9.51 -4.16 7.25
CA VAL A 90 10.13 -5.49 7.17
C VAL A 90 9.06 -6.55 6.88
N GLU A 91 7.99 -6.55 7.66
CA GLU A 91 6.86 -7.46 7.47
C GLU A 91 6.19 -7.28 6.10
N ARG A 92 6.06 -6.03 5.63
CA ARG A 92 5.54 -5.75 4.29
C ARG A 92 6.45 -6.32 3.20
N ASN A 93 7.76 -6.11 3.31
CA ASN A 93 8.73 -6.62 2.34
C ASN A 93 8.74 -8.16 2.29
N GLU A 94 8.64 -8.83 3.44
CA GLU A 94 8.53 -10.30 3.48
C GLU A 94 7.30 -10.80 2.69
N ILE A 95 6.17 -10.10 2.80
CA ILE A 95 4.97 -10.46 2.06
C ILE A 95 5.15 -10.19 0.56
N ILE A 96 5.78 -9.09 0.19
CA ILE A 96 6.04 -8.77 -1.21
C ILE A 96 6.99 -9.80 -1.83
N HIS A 97 8.09 -10.17 -1.14
CA HIS A 97 8.97 -11.25 -1.59
C HIS A 97 8.26 -12.60 -1.70
N PHE A 98 7.34 -12.89 -0.79
CA PHE A 98 6.50 -14.09 -0.91
C PHE A 98 5.62 -14.05 -2.16
N LEU A 99 5.17 -12.87 -2.59
CA LEU A 99 4.31 -12.70 -3.75
C LEU A 99 5.08 -12.65 -5.08
N GLU A 100 6.39 -12.38 -5.07
CA GLU A 100 7.22 -12.28 -6.29
C GLU A 100 7.12 -13.46 -7.27
N PRO A 101 7.06 -14.73 -6.85
CA PRO A 101 6.96 -15.86 -7.77
C PRO A 101 5.64 -15.89 -8.55
N TYR A 102 4.62 -15.21 -8.04
CA TYR A 102 3.29 -15.18 -8.64
C TYR A 102 3.17 -13.98 -9.59
N GLN A 103 2.68 -14.22 -10.79
CA GLN A 103 2.48 -13.17 -11.81
C GLN A 103 1.18 -12.40 -11.52
N VAL A 104 1.11 -11.73 -10.38
CA VAL A 104 -0.04 -10.94 -9.94
C VAL A 104 0.37 -9.49 -9.70
N LEU A 105 -0.54 -8.56 -9.98
CA LEU A 105 -0.34 -7.18 -9.63
C LEU A 105 -0.52 -7.01 -8.12
N VAL A 106 0.44 -6.36 -7.46
CA VAL A 106 0.36 -6.11 -6.02
C VAL A 106 0.09 -4.65 -5.77
N ARG A 107 -0.98 -4.36 -5.03
CA ARG A 107 -1.31 -3.02 -4.56
C ARG A 107 -1.39 -2.99 -3.05
N SER A 108 -1.08 -1.87 -2.45
CA SER A 108 -1.15 -1.72 -1.00
C SER A 108 -1.99 -0.52 -0.57
N LEU A 109 -2.61 -0.63 0.60
CA LEU A 109 -3.16 0.51 1.30
C LEU A 109 -2.02 1.33 1.92
N PRO A 110 -2.16 2.67 1.98
CA PRO A 110 -1.26 3.53 2.72
C PRO A 110 -1.29 3.21 4.21
N SER A 111 -0.29 3.71 4.95
CA SER A 111 -0.23 3.54 6.41
C SER A 111 -1.45 4.14 7.12
N VAL A 112 -1.73 3.68 8.35
CA VAL A 112 -2.85 4.19 9.17
C VAL A 112 -2.77 5.71 9.36
N SER A 113 -1.56 6.27 9.45
CA SER A 113 -1.32 7.70 9.58
C SER A 113 -1.69 8.51 8.33
N GLU A 114 -1.70 7.88 7.16
CA GLU A 114 -2.05 8.50 5.87
C GLU A 114 -3.55 8.37 5.55
N LEU A 115 -4.25 7.45 6.19
CA LEU A 115 -5.69 7.25 6.01
C LEU A 115 -6.48 8.29 6.83
N ALA A 116 -6.69 9.47 6.25
CA ALA A 116 -7.34 10.63 6.87
C ALA A 116 -8.76 10.34 7.22
N GLN A 117 -9.33 9.66 7.95
CA GLN A 117 -10.72 9.44 8.39
C GLN A 117 -11.06 7.98 8.75
N GLY A 118 -10.10 7.05 8.75
CA GLY A 118 -10.32 5.66 9.16
C GLY A 118 -11.24 4.83 8.26
N LYS A 119 -11.63 5.34 7.09
CA LYS A 119 -12.42 4.62 6.08
C LYS A 119 -11.53 4.30 4.88
N VAL A 120 -11.40 3.03 4.59
CA VAL A 120 -10.62 2.53 3.44
C VAL A 120 -11.48 2.57 2.18
N LYS A 121 -10.93 3.14 1.11
CA LYS A 121 -11.55 3.21 -0.22
C LYS A 121 -10.65 2.57 -1.27
N ILE A 122 -11.24 2.14 -2.39
CA ILE A 122 -10.49 1.61 -3.55
C ILE A 122 -9.49 2.66 -4.08
N ALA A 123 -9.88 3.94 -4.07
CA ALA A 123 -9.01 5.04 -4.50
C ALA A 123 -7.73 5.22 -3.64
N ASP A 124 -7.68 4.62 -2.46
CA ASP A 124 -6.51 4.65 -1.59
C ASP A 124 -5.46 3.59 -1.98
N LEU A 125 -5.82 2.62 -2.83
CA LEU A 125 -4.90 1.59 -3.31
C LEU A 125 -3.81 2.19 -4.19
N ARG A 126 -2.56 1.86 -3.88
CA ARG A 126 -1.37 2.28 -4.64
C ARG A 126 -0.63 1.06 -5.14
N ASP A 127 -0.10 1.14 -6.36
CA ASP A 127 0.79 0.09 -6.87
C ASP A 127 2.02 -0.01 -5.97
N VAL A 128 2.45 -1.23 -5.69
CA VAL A 128 3.67 -1.47 -4.90
C VAL A 128 4.86 -1.13 -5.79
N SER A 129 5.56 -0.07 -5.43
CA SER A 129 6.74 0.40 -6.16
C SER A 129 7.97 -0.46 -5.83
N ILE A 130 8.87 -0.64 -6.82
CA ILE A 130 10.20 -1.23 -6.60
C ILE A 130 10.99 -0.46 -5.52
N VAL A 131 10.73 0.83 -5.37
CA VAL A 131 11.31 1.68 -4.32
C VAL A 131 10.88 1.23 -2.92
N ASP A 132 9.67 0.69 -2.79
CA ASP A 132 9.19 0.11 -1.52
C ASP A 132 9.94 -1.19 -1.18
N LEU A 133 10.43 -1.91 -2.20
CA LEU A 133 11.26 -3.12 -2.04
C LEU A 133 12.72 -2.77 -1.71
N LEU A 134 13.25 -1.71 -2.32
CA LEU A 134 14.65 -1.28 -2.14
C LEU A 134 14.82 -0.33 -0.94
N GLY A 135 13.75 -0.01 -0.24
CA GLY A 135 13.75 1.02 0.77
C GLY A 135 14.67 0.73 1.94
N ARG A 136 15.66 1.60 2.10
CA ARG A 136 16.27 1.81 3.40
C ARG A 136 15.18 2.29 4.34
N ASP A 137 15.07 1.65 5.52
CA ASP A 137 14.20 2.18 6.57
C ASP A 137 14.50 3.67 6.74
N SER A 138 13.47 4.50 6.62
CA SER A 138 13.62 5.89 7.02
C SER A 138 13.88 5.86 8.52
N VAL A 139 15.13 6.04 8.91
CA VAL A 139 15.48 6.22 10.31
C VAL A 139 14.87 7.56 10.73
N ASP A 140 13.96 7.52 11.68
CA ASP A 140 13.42 8.76 12.25
C ASP A 140 14.60 9.64 12.67
N ALA A 141 14.58 10.87 12.18
CA ALA A 141 15.65 11.81 12.43
C ALA A 141 15.75 12.01 13.95
N ASN A 142 16.91 11.66 14.54
CA ASN A 142 17.15 11.93 15.94
C ASN A 142 17.29 13.45 16.13
N SER A 143 16.21 14.08 16.57
CA SER A 143 16.09 15.52 16.74
C SER A 143 17.13 16.08 17.72
N GLU A 144 17.58 15.28 18.66
CA GLU A 144 18.60 15.65 19.65
C GLU A 144 19.99 15.74 19.00
N LEU A 145 20.36 14.75 18.18
CA LEU A 145 21.62 14.77 17.42
C LEU A 145 21.64 15.88 16.36
N LEU A 146 20.54 16.11 15.67
CA LEU A 146 20.41 17.19 14.69
C LEU A 146 20.48 18.56 15.40
N GLY A 147 19.83 18.70 16.54
CA GLY A 147 19.83 19.92 17.33
C GLY A 147 21.23 20.32 17.81
N GLN A 148 22.06 19.38 18.24
CA GLN A 148 23.42 19.64 18.74
C GLN A 148 24.28 20.40 17.73
N ASN A 149 24.12 20.15 16.45
CA ASN A 149 24.95 20.73 15.40
C ASN A 149 24.32 21.96 14.71
N ILE A 150 23.04 22.24 14.95
CA ILE A 150 22.29 23.28 14.23
C ILE A 150 21.75 24.36 15.17
N THR A 151 21.20 23.97 16.33
CA THR A 151 20.54 24.90 17.25
C THR A 151 21.55 25.96 17.73
N ASN A 152 21.17 27.25 17.64
CA ASN A 152 22.01 28.42 17.98
C ASN A 152 23.33 28.53 17.20
N LYS A 153 23.51 27.79 16.10
CA LYS A 153 24.71 27.88 15.25
C LYS A 153 24.43 28.74 14.01
N VAL A 154 25.53 29.14 13.36
CA VAL A 154 25.49 29.71 12.01
C VAL A 154 25.61 28.54 11.01
N VAL A 155 24.63 28.39 10.17
CA VAL A 155 24.56 27.28 9.19
C VAL A 155 24.54 27.87 7.80
N LEU A 156 25.38 27.32 6.90
CA LEU A 156 25.40 27.63 5.47
C LEU A 156 24.86 26.44 4.70
N VAL A 157 23.89 26.68 3.83
CA VAL A 157 23.40 25.70 2.85
C VAL A 157 23.75 26.17 1.45
N THR A 158 24.53 25.38 0.74
CA THR A 158 24.87 25.61 -0.68
C THR A 158 23.91 24.84 -1.57
N GLY A 159 23.58 25.38 -2.76
CA GLY A 159 22.55 24.80 -3.63
C GLY A 159 21.13 24.88 -3.04
N ALA A 160 20.87 25.95 -2.29
CA ALA A 160 19.65 26.09 -1.51
C ALA A 160 18.38 26.24 -2.36
N GLY A 161 18.50 26.66 -3.62
CA GLY A 161 17.40 26.78 -4.57
C GLY A 161 17.04 25.46 -5.26
N GLY A 162 17.90 24.43 -5.17
CA GLY A 162 17.61 23.10 -5.71
C GLY A 162 16.58 22.30 -4.87
N SER A 163 16.06 21.20 -5.44
CA SER A 163 15.05 20.36 -4.78
C SER A 163 15.52 19.80 -3.44
N ILE A 164 16.80 19.39 -3.32
CA ILE A 164 17.37 18.86 -2.07
C ILE A 164 17.70 20.00 -1.12
N GLY A 165 18.36 21.06 -1.61
CA GLY A 165 18.81 22.18 -0.79
C GLY A 165 17.66 22.96 -0.15
N SER A 166 16.55 23.15 -0.87
CA SER A 166 15.34 23.81 -0.34
C SER A 166 14.68 23.00 0.78
N GLU A 167 14.62 21.65 0.64
CA GLU A 167 14.08 20.79 1.68
C GLU A 167 14.97 20.76 2.92
N ILE A 168 16.29 20.66 2.75
CA ILE A 168 17.27 20.75 3.85
C ILE A 168 17.14 22.09 4.57
N SER A 169 17.02 23.21 3.84
CA SER A 169 16.86 24.55 4.41
C SER A 169 15.62 24.66 5.29
N ARG A 170 14.49 24.04 4.84
CA ARG A 170 13.23 24.02 5.61
C ARG A 170 13.38 23.22 6.92
N GLN A 171 14.03 22.07 6.87
CA GLN A 171 14.27 21.23 8.05
C GLN A 171 15.21 21.94 9.04
N ILE A 172 16.29 22.56 8.57
CA ILE A 172 17.24 23.33 9.38
C ILE A 172 16.54 24.50 10.09
N LEU A 173 15.65 25.19 9.39
CA LEU A 173 14.90 26.31 9.98
C LEU A 173 14.07 25.87 11.20
N GLY A 174 13.47 24.66 11.13
CA GLY A 174 12.74 24.06 12.25
C GLY A 174 13.60 23.79 13.49
N LEU A 175 14.91 23.61 13.32
CA LEU A 175 15.88 23.36 14.41
C LEU A 175 16.43 24.65 15.04
N LYS A 176 15.91 25.83 14.67
CA LYS A 176 16.22 27.17 15.25
C LYS A 176 17.72 27.51 15.23
N PRO A 177 18.37 27.58 14.06
CA PRO A 177 19.72 28.09 13.95
C PRO A 177 19.74 29.56 14.36
N ARG A 178 20.90 30.06 14.81
CA ARG A 178 21.10 31.50 15.08
C ARG A 178 21.06 32.32 13.79
N VAL A 179 21.69 31.80 12.75
CA VAL A 179 21.70 32.38 11.39
C VAL A 179 21.68 31.24 10.39
N LEU A 180 20.82 31.32 9.37
CA LEU A 180 20.81 30.44 8.21
C LEU A 180 21.21 31.25 6.98
N VAL A 181 22.31 30.88 6.36
CA VAL A 181 22.80 31.49 5.11
C VAL A 181 22.49 30.54 3.98
N LEU A 182 21.79 31.02 2.96
CA LEU A 182 21.43 30.26 1.77
C LEU A 182 22.27 30.79 0.60
N LEU A 183 22.98 29.90 -0.07
CA LEU A 183 23.75 30.17 -1.27
C LEU A 183 23.24 29.25 -2.39
N ASP A 184 22.93 29.85 -3.53
CA ASP A 184 22.54 29.11 -4.74
C ASP A 184 23.62 29.23 -5.81
#